data_9510d56768efd773900a63c3f2a2c0b0
#
_entry.id   9510d56768efd773900a63c3f2a2c0b0
#
_cell.length_a   1.000
_cell.length_b   1.000
_cell.length_c   1.000
_cell.angle_alpha   90.00
_cell.angle_beta   90.00
_cell.angle_gamma   90.00
#
_symmetry.space_group_name_H-M   'P 1'
#
loop_
_entity.id
_entity.type
_entity.pdbx_description
1 polymer ?
#
loop_
_entity_poly.entity_id
_entity_poly.type
_entity_poly.pdbx_seq_one_letter_code
_entity_poly.pdbx_strand_id
1 'polypeptide(L)'
;MRLVQFRMADGSRRVGRVCDDGNHLHPLEKTSSVLELAEAAIAQGTSIAALVEKRTGTAKIDYDQLLRDGQVLAPVDHPEPARFLVTGTGLTHTGSAAARNQMHVLTHGEGADESDSLKIFRMGLEGGKPGSGKIGIQPEWFFKGVGTCVVPPGAPLPMPAFAKAGAEEAEIVGLYVNGPDGHPYRIGYALGNEYSDHVTEGENYLYLAHSKLRSCSIGPELLIGDLPEEVRGHSRILRNG
;
A
#
# COMPACT_ATOMS: atom_id res chain seq x y z
N MET A 1 1.62 16.72 -0.40
CA MET A 1 0.83 16.84 0.86
C MET A 1 0.66 15.46 1.46
N ARG A 2 0.81 15.29 2.80
CA ARG A 2 0.72 13.98 3.47
C ARG A 2 -0.37 14.01 4.53
N LEU A 3 -1.18 12.95 4.59
CA LEU A 3 -2.27 12.79 5.55
C LEU A 3 -2.06 11.54 6.39
N VAL A 4 -2.54 11.57 7.63
CA VAL A 4 -2.53 10.45 8.58
C VAL A 4 -3.93 10.28 9.16
N GLN A 5 -4.46 9.05 9.16
CA GLN A 5 -5.61 8.68 9.98
C GLN A 5 -5.12 8.22 11.36
N PHE A 6 -5.80 8.65 12.39
CA PHE A 6 -5.42 8.26 13.75
C PHE A 6 -6.64 8.25 14.68
N ARG A 7 -6.43 7.67 15.85
CA ARG A 7 -7.42 7.58 16.92
C ARG A 7 -6.97 8.46 18.10
N MET A 8 -7.88 9.23 18.63
CA MET A 8 -7.65 10.00 19.86
C MET A 8 -7.81 9.10 21.09
N ALA A 9 -7.35 9.58 22.24
CA ALA A 9 -7.48 8.85 23.52
C ALA A 9 -8.94 8.54 23.91
N ASP A 10 -9.90 9.37 23.48
CA ASP A 10 -11.33 9.15 23.68
C ASP A 10 -11.95 8.15 22.68
N GLY A 11 -11.12 7.55 21.81
CA GLY A 11 -11.53 6.60 20.78
C GLY A 11 -12.04 7.25 19.48
N SER A 12 -12.22 8.56 19.43
CA SER A 12 -12.66 9.26 18.23
C SER A 12 -11.59 9.19 17.13
N ARG A 13 -12.06 9.09 15.87
CA ARG A 13 -11.19 9.05 14.69
C ARG A 13 -10.99 10.46 14.15
N ARG A 14 -9.79 10.70 13.64
CA ARG A 14 -9.39 11.96 13.03
C ARG A 14 -8.51 11.71 11.80
N VAL A 15 -8.45 12.71 10.94
CA VAL A 15 -7.45 12.84 9.88
C VAL A 15 -6.62 14.06 10.17
N GLY A 16 -5.32 13.98 10.03
CA GLY A 16 -4.41 15.10 10.20
C GLY A 16 -3.52 15.29 8.96
N ARG A 17 -3.24 16.55 8.64
CA ARG A 17 -2.20 16.92 7.69
C ARG A 17 -0.87 16.92 8.40
N VAL A 18 0.13 16.26 7.84
CA VAL A 18 1.50 16.27 8.37
C VAL A 18 2.08 17.67 8.19
N CYS A 19 2.65 18.21 9.26
CA CYS A 19 3.35 19.50 9.25
C CYS A 19 4.68 19.40 8.48
N ASP A 20 5.24 20.54 8.11
CA ASP A 20 6.51 20.61 7.38
C ASP A 20 7.70 20.08 8.22
N ASP A 21 7.59 20.13 9.55
CA ASP A 21 8.57 19.56 10.48
C ASP A 21 8.57 18.02 10.51
N GLY A 22 7.54 17.40 9.95
CA GLY A 22 7.37 15.94 9.91
C GLY A 22 6.96 15.29 11.23
N ASN A 23 6.98 16.01 12.34
CA ASN A 23 6.80 15.48 13.70
C ASN A 23 5.43 15.79 14.30
N HIS A 24 4.66 16.67 13.66
CA HIS A 24 3.33 17.09 14.11
C HIS A 24 2.29 16.91 13.02
N LEU A 25 1.04 16.83 13.47
CA LEU A 25 -0.15 16.84 12.61
C LEU A 25 -1.03 18.05 12.92
N HIS A 26 -1.57 18.67 11.88
CA HIS A 26 -2.72 19.55 11.99
C HIS A 26 -3.99 18.74 11.74
N PRO A 27 -4.85 18.54 12.75
CA PRO A 27 -6.10 17.81 12.56
C PRO A 27 -7.04 18.57 11.62
N LEU A 28 -7.73 17.81 10.77
CA LEU A 28 -8.77 18.37 9.90
C LEU A 28 -10.08 18.50 10.67
N GLU A 29 -10.74 19.64 10.52
CA GLU A 29 -12.05 19.87 11.09
C GLU A 29 -13.11 19.01 10.37
N LYS A 30 -14.07 18.48 11.13
CA LYS A 30 -15.22 17.73 10.63
C LYS A 30 -14.83 16.62 9.63
N THR A 31 -13.72 15.91 9.93
CA THR A 31 -13.20 14.84 9.07
C THR A 31 -12.73 13.68 9.94
N SER A 32 -13.43 12.54 9.85
CA SER A 32 -13.17 11.35 10.66
C SER A 32 -12.39 10.28 9.90
N SER A 33 -12.43 10.30 8.56
CA SER A 33 -11.71 9.34 7.71
C SER A 33 -11.27 9.95 6.38
N VAL A 34 -10.25 9.35 5.78
CA VAL A 34 -9.80 9.70 4.43
C VAL A 34 -10.83 9.28 3.38
N LEU A 35 -11.55 8.18 3.61
CA LEU A 35 -12.66 7.77 2.74
C LEU A 35 -13.73 8.86 2.63
N GLU A 36 -14.23 9.34 3.78
CA GLU A 36 -15.19 10.45 3.84
C GLU A 36 -14.68 11.71 3.12
N LEU A 37 -13.41 12.04 3.31
CA LEU A 37 -12.77 13.18 2.65
C LEU A 37 -12.72 13.01 1.13
N ALA A 38 -12.37 11.81 0.65
CA ALA A 38 -12.30 11.48 -0.77
C ALA A 38 -13.69 11.50 -1.42
N GLU A 39 -14.69 10.88 -0.78
CA GLU A 39 -16.07 10.91 -1.25
C GLU A 39 -16.63 12.33 -1.34
N ALA A 40 -16.32 13.17 -0.33
CA ALA A 40 -16.70 14.58 -0.36
C ALA A 40 -16.03 15.36 -1.49
N ALA A 41 -14.75 15.07 -1.80
CA ALA A 41 -14.04 15.69 -2.89
C ALA A 41 -14.65 15.31 -4.26
N ILE A 42 -14.92 14.03 -4.46
CA ILE A 42 -15.56 13.50 -5.67
C ILE A 42 -16.95 14.13 -5.85
N ALA A 43 -17.79 14.12 -4.82
CA ALA A 43 -19.13 14.69 -4.86
C ALA A 43 -19.18 16.19 -5.16
N GLN A 44 -18.15 16.93 -4.73
CA GLN A 44 -18.04 18.38 -4.95
C GLN A 44 -17.27 18.74 -6.23
N GLY A 45 -16.75 17.76 -6.98
CA GLY A 45 -15.92 18.01 -8.16
C GLY A 45 -14.65 18.80 -7.83
N THR A 46 -14.07 18.60 -6.65
CA THR A 46 -12.87 19.31 -6.19
C THR A 46 -11.75 18.33 -5.85
N SER A 47 -10.53 18.82 -5.62
CA SER A 47 -9.43 17.97 -5.19
C SER A 47 -9.45 17.72 -3.68
N ILE A 48 -8.94 16.56 -3.25
CA ILE A 48 -8.72 16.26 -1.83
C ILE A 48 -7.83 17.33 -1.19
N ALA A 49 -6.77 17.78 -1.90
CA ALA A 49 -5.87 18.81 -1.43
C ALA A 49 -6.59 20.12 -1.08
N ALA A 50 -7.51 20.57 -1.93
CA ALA A 50 -8.30 21.77 -1.68
C ALA A 50 -9.20 21.65 -0.44
N LEU A 51 -9.81 20.47 -0.23
CA LEU A 51 -10.59 20.21 0.99
C LEU A 51 -9.73 20.16 2.24
N VAL A 52 -8.54 19.56 2.15
CA VAL A 52 -7.56 19.54 3.26
C VAL A 52 -7.18 20.95 3.66
N GLU A 53 -6.79 21.81 2.72
CA GLU A 53 -6.43 23.20 3.02
C GLU A 53 -7.58 23.94 3.72
N LYS A 54 -8.81 23.76 3.24
CA LYS A 54 -10.00 24.40 3.82
C LYS A 54 -10.34 23.90 5.23
N ARG A 55 -10.03 22.63 5.53
CA ARG A 55 -10.39 21.98 6.80
C ARG A 55 -9.24 21.88 7.79
N THR A 56 -8.03 22.28 7.43
CA THR A 56 -6.87 22.19 8.32
C THR A 56 -7.04 23.12 9.52
N GLY A 57 -7.09 22.54 10.71
CA GLY A 57 -7.15 23.27 11.97
C GLY A 57 -5.79 23.85 12.38
N THR A 58 -5.78 24.69 13.41
CA THR A 58 -4.56 25.32 13.94
C THR A 58 -3.87 24.54 15.05
N ALA A 59 -4.57 23.58 15.67
CA ALA A 59 -4.00 22.71 16.69
C ALA A 59 -2.85 21.87 16.13
N LYS A 60 -1.88 21.54 17.00
CA LYS A 60 -0.80 20.62 16.68
C LYS A 60 -0.89 19.39 17.58
N ILE A 61 -0.71 18.21 17.00
CA ILE A 61 -0.69 16.92 17.69
C ILE A 61 0.67 16.29 17.44
N ASP A 62 1.30 15.74 18.47
CA ASP A 62 2.57 15.01 18.38
C ASP A 62 2.36 13.70 17.62
N TYR A 63 2.91 13.65 16.42
CA TYR A 63 2.78 12.50 15.52
C TYR A 63 3.62 11.30 16.00
N ASP A 64 4.81 11.56 16.50
CA ASP A 64 5.66 10.51 17.04
C ASP A 64 5.03 9.84 18.26
N GLN A 65 4.30 10.60 19.09
CA GLN A 65 3.56 10.05 20.20
C GLN A 65 2.43 9.12 19.73
N LEU A 66 1.66 9.54 18.71
CA LEU A 66 0.61 8.69 18.12
C LEU A 66 1.17 7.36 17.58
N LEU A 67 2.34 7.40 16.95
CA LEU A 67 3.03 6.19 16.47
C LEU A 67 3.45 5.28 17.63
N ARG A 68 4.07 5.84 18.67
CA ARG A 68 4.48 5.08 19.87
C ARG A 68 3.31 4.42 20.59
N ASP A 69 2.17 5.11 20.62
CA ASP A 69 0.96 4.65 21.31
C ASP A 69 0.11 3.69 20.44
N GLY A 70 0.54 3.41 19.19
CA GLY A 70 -0.22 2.55 18.28
C GLY A 70 -1.57 3.14 17.86
N GLN A 71 -1.70 4.47 17.87
CA GLN A 71 -2.94 5.18 17.55
C GLN A 71 -3.07 5.54 16.06
N VAL A 72 -2.01 5.34 15.28
CA VAL A 72 -2.04 5.56 13.83
C VAL A 72 -2.78 4.40 13.16
N LEU A 73 -3.70 4.74 12.28
CA LEU A 73 -4.51 3.81 11.50
C LEU A 73 -3.94 3.63 10.08
N ALA A 74 -4.45 2.64 9.35
CA ALA A 74 -4.18 2.57 7.91
C ALA A 74 -4.61 3.87 7.22
N PRO A 75 -3.92 4.32 6.15
CA PRO A 75 -4.18 5.60 5.48
C PRO A 75 -5.60 5.74 4.94
N VAL A 76 -6.23 4.62 4.60
CA VAL A 76 -7.64 4.52 4.25
C VAL A 76 -8.16 3.16 4.73
N ASP A 77 -9.41 3.12 5.10
CA ASP A 77 -10.15 1.91 5.41
C ASP A 77 -11.63 2.12 5.10
N HIS A 78 -12.41 1.06 5.18
CA HIS A 78 -13.86 1.09 4.97
C HIS A 78 -14.57 0.51 6.21
N PRO A 79 -15.70 1.10 6.68
CA PRO A 79 -16.45 0.58 7.82
C PRO A 79 -16.96 -0.85 7.60
N GLU A 80 -17.18 -1.24 6.34
CA GLU A 80 -17.43 -2.63 5.91
C GLU A 80 -16.14 -3.17 5.26
N PRO A 81 -15.31 -3.95 5.95
CA PRO A 81 -14.03 -4.40 5.40
C PRO A 81 -14.12 -5.17 4.08
N ALA A 82 -15.24 -5.85 3.82
CA ALA A 82 -15.48 -6.57 2.57
C ALA A 82 -15.52 -5.65 1.33
N ARG A 83 -15.73 -4.35 1.52
CA ARG A 83 -15.75 -3.33 0.45
C ARG A 83 -14.38 -2.69 0.22
N PHE A 84 -13.39 -3.04 1.00
CA PHE A 84 -12.01 -2.61 0.82
C PHE A 84 -11.19 -3.76 0.25
N LEU A 85 -10.96 -3.74 -1.06
CA LEU A 85 -10.21 -4.78 -1.77
C LEU A 85 -8.72 -4.46 -1.75
N VAL A 86 -7.91 -5.47 -1.48
CA VAL A 86 -6.44 -5.39 -1.50
C VAL A 86 -5.93 -6.35 -2.57
N THR A 87 -5.18 -5.80 -3.51
CA THR A 87 -4.58 -6.55 -4.62
C THR A 87 -3.12 -6.20 -4.74
N GLY A 88 -2.33 -7.07 -5.34
CA GLY A 88 -0.94 -6.80 -5.67
C GLY A 88 -0.65 -7.07 -7.13
N THR A 89 0.43 -6.46 -7.61
CA THR A 89 1.00 -6.71 -8.93
C THR A 89 2.48 -7.06 -8.75
N GLY A 90 2.89 -8.26 -9.19
CA GLY A 90 4.28 -8.69 -9.10
C GLY A 90 5.14 -8.06 -10.19
N LEU A 91 6.45 -7.97 -9.90
CA LEU A 91 7.49 -7.59 -10.85
C LEU A 91 7.21 -6.30 -11.64
N THR A 92 6.76 -5.25 -10.96
CA THR A 92 6.45 -3.96 -11.58
C THR A 92 7.64 -3.00 -11.61
N HIS A 93 8.79 -3.39 -11.05
CA HIS A 93 10.00 -2.57 -11.02
C HIS A 93 11.28 -3.45 -11.09
N THR A 94 12.38 -2.86 -11.52
CA THR A 94 13.64 -3.59 -11.78
C THR A 94 14.22 -4.27 -10.53
N GLY A 95 14.04 -3.70 -9.35
CA GLY A 95 14.52 -4.29 -8.11
C GLY A 95 13.82 -5.62 -7.79
N SER A 96 12.50 -5.70 -7.92
CA SER A 96 11.76 -6.95 -7.68
C SER A 96 12.06 -8.00 -8.74
N ALA A 97 12.24 -7.60 -10.01
CA ALA A 97 12.65 -8.53 -11.07
C ALA A 97 14.03 -9.13 -10.81
N ALA A 98 14.99 -8.32 -10.37
CA ALA A 98 16.34 -8.80 -10.02
C ALA A 98 16.31 -9.78 -8.82
N ALA A 99 15.55 -9.45 -7.76
CA ALA A 99 15.38 -10.32 -6.60
C ALA A 99 14.71 -11.66 -6.99
N ARG A 100 13.66 -11.63 -7.80
CA ARG A 100 12.99 -12.84 -8.30
C ARG A 100 13.93 -13.69 -9.14
N ASN A 101 14.71 -13.09 -10.03
CA ASN A 101 15.69 -13.84 -10.83
C ASN A 101 16.74 -14.53 -9.94
N GLN A 102 17.25 -13.83 -8.93
CA GLN A 102 18.19 -14.40 -7.98
C GLN A 102 17.59 -15.58 -7.20
N MET A 103 16.36 -15.47 -6.73
CA MET A 103 15.64 -16.57 -6.08
C MET A 103 15.46 -17.76 -7.02
N HIS A 104 15.11 -17.51 -8.29
CA HIS A 104 14.92 -18.55 -9.29
C HIS A 104 16.23 -19.33 -9.54
N VAL A 105 17.35 -18.63 -9.72
CA VAL A 105 18.67 -19.25 -9.89
C VAL A 105 19.07 -20.06 -8.65
N LEU A 106 18.84 -19.56 -7.44
CA LEU A 106 19.12 -20.28 -6.19
C LEU A 106 18.32 -21.57 -6.05
N THR A 107 17.09 -21.59 -6.57
CA THR A 107 16.17 -22.75 -6.46
C THR A 107 16.38 -23.79 -7.56
N HIS A 108 16.67 -23.36 -8.79
CA HIS A 108 16.70 -24.23 -9.98
C HIS A 108 18.08 -24.36 -10.62
N GLY A 109 19.08 -23.62 -10.15
CA GLY A 109 20.45 -23.61 -10.64
C GLY A 109 20.72 -22.59 -11.76
N GLU A 110 22.01 -22.35 -12.02
CA GLU A 110 22.43 -21.52 -13.14
C GLU A 110 22.06 -22.19 -14.47
N GLY A 111 21.47 -21.43 -15.39
CA GLY A 111 21.01 -21.91 -16.70
C GLY A 111 19.59 -22.47 -16.73
N ALA A 112 18.82 -22.36 -15.64
CA ALA A 112 17.39 -22.66 -15.65
C ALA A 112 16.65 -21.73 -16.61
N ASP A 113 15.57 -22.25 -17.23
CA ASP A 113 14.69 -21.45 -18.09
C ASP A 113 14.09 -20.27 -17.31
N GLU A 114 13.91 -19.15 -18.01
CA GLU A 114 13.30 -17.95 -17.43
C GLU A 114 11.90 -18.27 -16.86
N SER A 115 11.61 -17.82 -15.63
CA SER A 115 10.30 -18.01 -15.03
C SER A 115 9.21 -17.24 -15.79
N ASP A 116 7.95 -17.70 -15.70
CA ASP A 116 6.83 -17.04 -16.36
C ASP A 116 6.62 -15.61 -15.87
N SER A 117 6.85 -15.34 -14.60
CA SER A 117 6.84 -13.98 -14.04
C SER A 117 7.87 -13.06 -14.71
N LEU A 118 9.08 -13.54 -14.94
CA LEU A 118 10.13 -12.76 -15.63
C LEU A 118 9.81 -12.57 -17.12
N LYS A 119 9.17 -13.55 -17.78
CA LYS A 119 8.68 -13.39 -19.15
C LYS A 119 7.65 -12.25 -19.23
N ILE A 120 6.68 -12.21 -18.32
CA ILE A 120 5.68 -11.13 -18.25
C ILE A 120 6.35 -9.78 -18.00
N PHE A 121 7.31 -9.72 -17.08
CA PHE A 121 8.08 -8.49 -16.82
C PHE A 121 8.81 -8.00 -18.08
N ARG A 122 9.50 -8.89 -18.79
CA ARG A 122 10.19 -8.57 -20.04
C ARG A 122 9.23 -8.09 -21.13
N MET A 123 8.08 -8.77 -21.30
CA MET A 123 7.02 -8.32 -22.21
C MET A 123 6.56 -6.89 -21.89
N GLY A 124 6.45 -6.55 -20.61
CA GLY A 124 6.13 -5.20 -20.16
C GLY A 124 7.19 -4.16 -20.54
N LEU A 125 8.47 -4.51 -20.38
CA LEU A 125 9.59 -3.65 -20.79
C LEU A 125 9.63 -3.45 -22.32
N GLU A 126 9.49 -4.53 -23.09
CA GLU A 126 9.51 -4.51 -24.56
C GLU A 126 8.29 -3.77 -25.12
N GLY A 127 7.10 -3.97 -24.54
CA GLY A 127 5.87 -3.29 -24.94
C GLY A 127 5.85 -1.83 -24.58
N GLY A 128 6.60 -1.41 -23.58
CA GLY A 128 6.68 -0.02 -23.12
C GLY A 128 5.33 0.54 -22.66
N LYS A 129 5.26 1.85 -22.51
CA LYS A 129 4.02 2.54 -22.15
C LYS A 129 3.06 2.56 -23.34
N PRO A 130 1.83 2.04 -23.22
CA PRO A 130 0.89 2.02 -24.33
C PRO A 130 0.48 3.45 -24.75
N GLY A 131 0.26 3.65 -26.06
CA GLY A 131 -0.31 4.90 -26.57
C GLY A 131 -1.76 5.09 -26.11
N SER A 132 -2.28 6.31 -26.29
CA SER A 132 -3.66 6.64 -25.94
C SER A 132 -4.66 5.68 -26.59
N GLY A 133 -5.60 5.15 -25.80
CA GLY A 133 -6.63 4.21 -26.25
C GLY A 133 -6.15 2.77 -26.49
N LYS A 134 -4.88 2.46 -26.19
CA LYS A 134 -4.33 1.10 -26.28
C LYS A 134 -4.17 0.48 -24.89
N ILE A 135 -4.36 -0.82 -24.83
CA ILE A 135 -4.11 -1.61 -23.61
C ILE A 135 -2.65 -2.09 -23.66
N GLY A 136 -1.91 -1.90 -22.58
CA GLY A 136 -0.55 -2.40 -22.42
C GLY A 136 -0.48 -3.88 -22.03
N ILE A 137 0.72 -4.36 -21.78
CA ILE A 137 0.93 -5.72 -21.25
C ILE A 137 0.36 -5.77 -19.82
N GLN A 138 -0.44 -6.77 -19.54
CA GLN A 138 -0.98 -7.02 -18.22
C GLN A 138 0.14 -7.49 -17.28
N PRO A 139 0.32 -6.86 -16.09
CA PRO A 139 1.27 -7.34 -15.10
C PRO A 139 0.77 -8.63 -14.45
N GLU A 140 1.66 -9.33 -13.75
CA GLU A 140 1.26 -10.34 -12.79
C GLU A 140 0.34 -9.70 -11.74
N TRP A 141 -0.82 -10.32 -11.48
CA TRP A 141 -1.82 -9.77 -10.59
C TRP A 141 -2.38 -10.85 -9.66
N PHE A 142 -2.64 -10.49 -8.43
CA PHE A 142 -3.28 -11.37 -7.47
C PHE A 142 -4.20 -10.59 -6.51
N PHE A 143 -5.19 -11.29 -5.99
CA PHE A 143 -6.05 -10.81 -4.93
C PHE A 143 -5.44 -11.20 -3.58
N LYS A 144 -5.06 -10.21 -2.76
CA LYS A 144 -4.50 -10.46 -1.44
C LYS A 144 -5.58 -10.68 -0.39
N GLY A 145 -6.65 -9.90 -0.43
CA GLY A 145 -7.74 -10.01 0.52
C GLY A 145 -8.61 -8.77 0.58
N VAL A 146 -9.40 -8.68 1.63
CA VAL A 146 -10.25 -7.53 1.94
C VAL A 146 -9.69 -6.74 3.12
N GLY A 147 -10.31 -5.65 3.50
CA GLY A 147 -9.84 -4.75 4.56
C GLY A 147 -9.45 -5.41 5.88
N THR A 148 -9.96 -6.62 6.18
CA THR A 148 -9.56 -7.38 7.38
C THR A 148 -8.12 -7.88 7.33
N CYS A 149 -7.47 -7.93 6.15
CA CYS A 149 -6.06 -8.30 6.05
C CYS A 149 -5.11 -7.12 6.29
N VAL A 150 -5.62 -5.89 6.35
CA VAL A 150 -4.81 -4.70 6.56
C VAL A 150 -4.60 -4.46 8.04
N VAL A 151 -3.34 -4.49 8.46
CA VAL A 151 -2.91 -4.24 9.83
C VAL A 151 -2.38 -2.81 9.92
N PRO A 152 -2.76 -2.03 10.94
CA PRO A 152 -2.25 -0.68 11.13
C PRO A 152 -0.73 -0.65 11.26
N PRO A 153 -0.05 0.45 10.85
CA PRO A 153 1.38 0.63 11.06
C PRO A 153 1.77 0.46 12.53
N GLY A 154 2.88 -0.26 12.77
CA GLY A 154 3.38 -0.52 14.12
C GLY A 154 2.72 -1.69 14.86
N ALA A 155 1.59 -2.22 14.37
CA ALA A 155 0.98 -3.41 14.95
C ALA A 155 1.63 -4.70 14.40
N PRO A 156 1.66 -5.80 15.19
CA PRO A 156 2.20 -7.08 14.74
C PRO A 156 1.43 -7.65 13.56
N LEU A 157 2.12 -8.10 12.53
CA LEU A 157 1.54 -8.87 11.43
C LEU A 157 1.32 -10.32 11.88
N PRO A 158 0.08 -10.82 11.93
CA PRO A 158 -0.18 -12.20 12.31
C PRO A 158 0.28 -13.16 11.20
N MET A 159 1.07 -14.16 11.60
CA MET A 159 1.47 -15.26 10.72
C MET A 159 0.53 -16.45 10.97
N PRO A 160 -0.22 -16.93 9.96
CA PRO A 160 -1.06 -18.11 10.11
C PRO A 160 -0.23 -19.35 10.44
N ALA A 161 -0.80 -20.27 11.23
CA ALA A 161 -0.10 -21.49 11.67
C ALA A 161 0.34 -22.41 10.51
N PHE A 162 -0.30 -22.32 9.36
CA PHE A 162 0.05 -23.10 8.17
C PHE A 162 1.16 -22.46 7.32
N ALA A 163 1.55 -21.21 7.60
CA ALA A 163 2.61 -20.55 6.87
C ALA A 163 3.98 -21.14 7.22
N LYS A 164 4.80 -21.35 6.20
CA LYS A 164 6.17 -21.86 6.36
C LYS A 164 7.17 -20.76 6.62
N ALA A 165 6.86 -19.55 6.15
CA ALA A 165 7.67 -18.35 6.37
C ALA A 165 6.79 -17.10 6.47
N GLY A 166 7.37 -16.02 7.00
CA GLY A 166 6.82 -14.68 6.95
C GLY A 166 7.95 -13.74 6.56
N ALA A 167 7.83 -13.11 5.39
CA ALA A 167 8.81 -12.21 4.84
C ALA A 167 8.17 -10.88 4.47
N GLU A 168 8.95 -9.82 4.55
CA GLU A 168 8.55 -8.49 4.11
C GLU A 168 8.62 -8.37 2.58
N GLU A 169 7.71 -7.59 2.04
CA GLU A 169 7.76 -7.10 0.66
C GLU A 169 7.42 -5.61 0.70
N ALA A 170 8.47 -4.78 0.57
CA ALA A 170 8.31 -3.32 0.57
C ALA A 170 7.74 -2.83 -0.76
N GLU A 171 6.58 -2.16 -0.69
CA GLU A 171 5.78 -1.79 -1.84
C GLU A 171 5.37 -0.31 -1.83
N ILE A 172 5.07 0.22 -3.02
CA ILE A 172 4.30 1.45 -3.20
C ILE A 172 2.85 1.08 -3.48
N VAL A 173 1.97 1.50 -2.60
CA VAL A 173 0.54 1.18 -2.68
C VAL A 173 -0.22 2.35 -3.29
N GLY A 174 -0.88 2.13 -4.43
CA GLY A 174 -1.86 3.06 -4.97
C GLY A 174 -3.21 2.88 -4.30
N LEU A 175 -3.80 3.96 -3.82
CA LEU A 175 -5.07 3.95 -3.10
C LEU A 175 -6.17 4.60 -3.96
N TYR A 176 -7.32 3.93 -4.05
CA TYR A 176 -8.42 4.33 -4.92
C TYR A 176 -9.76 4.27 -4.17
N VAL A 177 -10.69 5.13 -4.58
CA VAL A 177 -12.10 5.11 -4.16
C VAL A 177 -12.96 5.06 -5.42
N ASN A 178 -13.92 4.13 -5.46
CA ASN A 178 -14.87 4.08 -6.57
C ASN A 178 -15.89 5.21 -6.42
N GLY A 179 -16.00 6.04 -7.45
CA GLY A 179 -16.99 7.11 -7.50
C GLY A 179 -18.41 6.60 -7.83
N PRO A 180 -19.41 7.47 -7.69
CA PRO A 180 -20.81 7.15 -7.99
C PRO A 180 -21.04 6.86 -9.49
N ASP A 181 -20.12 7.28 -10.34
CA ASP A 181 -20.08 7.01 -11.78
C ASP A 181 -19.47 5.63 -12.13
N GLY A 182 -19.03 4.87 -11.11
CA GLY A 182 -18.40 3.56 -11.27
C GLY A 182 -16.92 3.62 -11.65
N HIS A 183 -16.33 4.82 -11.73
CA HIS A 183 -14.90 4.96 -12.03
C HIS A 183 -14.05 4.96 -10.75
N PRO A 184 -12.85 4.34 -10.79
CA PRO A 184 -11.89 4.41 -9.70
C PRO A 184 -11.17 5.76 -9.72
N TYR A 185 -11.24 6.48 -8.62
CA TYR A 185 -10.50 7.72 -8.39
C TYR A 185 -9.27 7.44 -7.53
N ARG A 186 -8.07 7.67 -8.06
CA ARG A 186 -6.85 7.58 -7.27
C ARG A 186 -6.82 8.69 -6.24
N ILE A 187 -6.76 8.33 -4.96
CA ILE A 187 -6.72 9.29 -3.85
C ILE A 187 -5.30 9.57 -3.37
N GLY A 188 -4.32 8.74 -3.75
CA GLY A 188 -2.92 8.96 -3.40
C GLY A 188 -2.13 7.66 -3.33
N TYR A 189 -0.99 7.73 -2.65
CA TYR A 189 -0.05 6.62 -2.47
C TYR A 189 0.37 6.47 -1.02
N ALA A 190 0.74 5.27 -0.64
CA ALA A 190 1.32 4.96 0.66
C ALA A 190 2.47 3.95 0.50
N LEU A 191 3.27 3.79 1.55
CA LEU A 191 4.15 2.64 1.67
C LEU A 191 3.35 1.42 2.09
N GLY A 192 3.78 0.24 1.68
CA GLY A 192 3.20 -1.03 2.09
C GLY A 192 4.25 -2.07 2.45
N ASN A 193 3.81 -3.02 3.26
CA ASN A 193 4.49 -4.29 3.46
C ASN A 193 3.51 -5.38 3.09
N GLU A 194 3.74 -6.04 1.96
CA GLU A 194 2.83 -7.05 1.47
C GLU A 194 2.77 -8.27 2.37
N TYR A 195 3.86 -8.63 3.02
CA TYR A 195 4.02 -9.77 3.92
C TYR A 195 3.57 -11.10 3.32
N SER A 196 4.52 -11.90 2.89
CA SER A 196 4.31 -13.12 2.11
C SER A 196 5.07 -14.32 2.66
N ASP A 197 4.67 -15.50 2.22
CA ASP A 197 5.33 -16.78 2.50
C ASP A 197 6.14 -17.23 1.27
N HIS A 198 7.36 -16.75 1.16
CA HIS A 198 8.25 -17.04 0.04
C HIS A 198 8.63 -18.53 -0.06
N VAL A 199 8.56 -19.28 1.04
CA VAL A 199 8.82 -20.73 1.00
C VAL A 199 7.70 -21.45 0.26
N THR A 200 6.44 -21.18 0.62
CA THR A 200 5.28 -21.73 -0.09
C THR A 200 5.24 -21.25 -1.55
N GLU A 201 5.57 -20.00 -1.80
CA GLU A 201 5.63 -19.45 -3.17
C GLU A 201 6.67 -20.17 -4.04
N GLY A 202 7.85 -20.49 -3.47
CA GLY A 202 8.92 -21.16 -4.19
C GLY A 202 8.68 -22.65 -4.48
N GLU A 203 7.73 -23.29 -3.79
CA GLU A 203 7.46 -24.71 -3.99
C GLU A 203 6.73 -25.03 -5.30
N ASN A 204 5.76 -24.18 -5.64
CA ASN A 204 4.96 -24.34 -6.85
C ASN A 204 4.31 -23.01 -7.24
N TYR A 205 4.40 -22.63 -8.49
CA TYR A 205 3.79 -21.42 -9.03
C TYR A 205 2.27 -21.31 -8.73
N LEU A 206 1.57 -22.44 -8.69
CA LEU A 206 0.14 -22.48 -8.34
C LEU A 206 -0.13 -22.03 -6.89
N TYR A 207 0.88 -21.99 -6.05
CA TYR A 207 0.79 -21.50 -4.68
C TYR A 207 1.02 -20.00 -4.54
N LEU A 208 1.28 -19.28 -5.63
CA LEU A 208 1.48 -17.82 -5.59
C LEU A 208 0.34 -17.12 -4.84
N ALA A 209 -0.90 -17.27 -5.29
CA ALA A 209 -2.04 -16.63 -4.65
C ALA A 209 -2.21 -17.07 -3.19
N HIS A 210 -1.97 -18.34 -2.87
CA HIS A 210 -2.01 -18.87 -1.52
C HIS A 210 -0.95 -18.22 -0.63
N SER A 211 0.28 -18.07 -1.11
CA SER A 211 1.38 -17.43 -0.38
C SER A 211 1.11 -15.94 -0.11
N LYS A 212 0.32 -15.28 -0.97
CA LYS A 212 -0.04 -13.86 -0.87
C LYS A 212 -1.29 -13.60 -0.02
N LEU A 213 -2.04 -14.62 0.39
CA LEU A 213 -3.20 -14.51 1.30
C LEU A 213 -2.74 -14.43 2.76
N ARG A 214 -1.93 -13.41 3.06
CA ARG A 214 -1.42 -13.07 4.40
C ARG A 214 -1.80 -11.64 4.74
N SER A 215 -1.66 -11.29 6.02
CA SER A 215 -1.81 -9.90 6.45
C SER A 215 -0.81 -9.00 5.73
N CYS A 216 -1.19 -7.75 5.54
CA CYS A 216 -0.30 -6.69 5.05
C CYS A 216 -0.40 -5.46 5.94
N SER A 217 0.58 -4.59 5.87
CA SER A 217 0.50 -3.28 6.51
C SER A 217 0.64 -2.19 5.46
N ILE A 218 -0.17 -1.13 5.58
CA ILE A 218 -0.17 0.02 4.67
C ILE A 218 -0.07 1.27 5.51
N GLY A 219 0.80 2.19 5.12
CA GLY A 219 0.96 3.48 5.79
C GLY A 219 2.39 3.78 6.23
N PRO A 220 2.58 4.67 7.21
CA PRO A 220 1.55 5.34 8.03
C PRO A 220 0.84 6.50 7.35
N GLU A 221 1.36 7.02 6.24
CA GLU A 221 0.91 8.24 5.60
C GLU A 221 0.28 7.97 4.23
N LEU A 222 -0.68 8.81 3.85
CA LEU A 222 -1.18 8.93 2.49
C LEU A 222 -0.52 10.15 1.83
N LEU A 223 0.23 9.94 0.77
CA LEU A 223 0.74 10.99 -0.10
C LEU A 223 -0.33 11.39 -1.12
N ILE A 224 -0.85 12.61 -1.03
CA ILE A 224 -1.76 13.19 -2.02
C ILE A 224 -0.94 13.81 -3.15
N GLY A 225 -1.32 13.51 -4.38
CA GLY A 225 -0.65 13.97 -5.59
C GLY A 225 0.02 12.83 -6.35
N ASP A 226 0.96 13.18 -7.22
CA ASP A 226 1.71 12.23 -8.01
C ASP A 226 3.00 11.80 -7.31
N LEU A 227 3.47 10.60 -7.65
CA LEU A 227 4.80 10.16 -7.26
C LEU A 227 5.86 10.93 -8.06
N PRO A 228 7.05 11.13 -7.48
CA PRO A 228 8.21 11.58 -8.26
C PRO A 228 8.51 10.56 -9.38
N GLU A 229 9.19 11.01 -10.42
CA GLU A 229 9.56 10.17 -11.57
C GLU A 229 10.37 8.94 -11.14
N GLU A 230 11.21 9.10 -10.12
CA GLU A 230 11.99 8.03 -9.51
C GLU A 230 11.69 7.97 -8.01
N VAL A 231 11.29 6.79 -7.54
CA VAL A 231 11.10 6.51 -6.11
C VAL A 231 12.17 5.53 -5.66
N ARG A 232 13.00 5.96 -4.72
CA ARG A 232 14.00 5.11 -4.07
C ARG A 232 13.67 4.93 -2.59
N GLY A 233 13.87 3.72 -2.09
CA GLY A 233 13.68 3.39 -0.68
C GLY A 233 14.61 2.29 -0.24
N HIS A 234 14.55 1.97 1.03
CA HIS A 234 15.20 0.81 1.62
C HIS A 234 14.30 0.19 2.68
N SER A 235 14.35 -1.13 2.80
CA SER A 235 13.78 -1.86 3.92
C SER A 235 14.88 -2.26 4.89
N ARG A 236 14.52 -2.40 6.17
CA ARG A 236 15.45 -2.85 7.21
C ARG A 236 14.75 -3.84 8.13
N ILE A 237 15.36 -5.00 8.33
CA ILE A 237 14.93 -6.00 9.28
C ILE A 237 15.83 -5.91 10.51
N LEU A 238 15.23 -5.75 11.68
CA LEU A 238 15.92 -5.79 12.97
C LEU A 238 15.58 -7.10 13.66
N ARG A 239 16.59 -7.85 14.11
CA ARG A 239 16.44 -9.07 14.89
C ARG A 239 17.32 -8.96 16.13
N ASN A 240 16.69 -9.14 17.31
CA ASN A 240 17.38 -9.09 18.61
C ASN A 240 18.10 -7.74 18.90
N GLY A 241 17.53 -6.65 18.43
CA GLY A 241 18.05 -5.28 18.60
C GLY A 241 18.89 -4.86 17.42
#